data_ee19083f237fe234219bc84f5e6ca932
#
_entry.id   ee19083f237fe234219bc84f5e6ca932
#
_cell.length_a   1.000
_cell.length_b   1.000
_cell.length_c   1.000
_cell.angle_alpha   90.00
_cell.angle_beta   90.00
_cell.angle_gamma   90.00
#
_symmetry.space_group_name_H-M   'P 1'
#
loop_
_entity.id
_entity.type
_entity.pdbx_description
1 polymer ?
#
loop_
_entity_poly.entity_id
_entity_poly.type
_entity_poly.pdbx_seq_one_letter_code
_entity_poly.pdbx_strand_id
1 'polypeptide(L)'
;MFNKRTKIKALLTGSLTGQTVTAMGWVRSFRNNQFIALNDGSTNHNIQVVAELGLLDDATLKRITTGASLKVEGTLIESLGKGQSVEIKATSVEILGDSDAEQYPLQPKKHSLEFLREIAHLRFRTNTFSAVFRIRHALAFAVHQFFN
;
A
#
# COMPACT_ATOMS: atom_id res chain seq x y z
N MET A 1 13.67 -10.41 -13.86
CA MET A 1 12.39 -9.79 -14.26
C MET A 1 11.92 -8.93 -13.09
N PHE A 2 12.08 -7.63 -13.20
CA PHE A 2 11.97 -6.64 -12.11
C PHE A 2 10.56 -6.54 -11.46
N ASN A 3 9.51 -7.01 -12.12
CA ASN A 3 8.11 -6.80 -11.73
C ASN A 3 7.34 -8.05 -11.28
N LYS A 4 8.02 -9.07 -10.77
CA LYS A 4 7.33 -10.24 -10.23
C LYS A 4 6.76 -9.92 -8.86
N ARG A 5 5.51 -9.41 -8.83
CA ARG A 5 4.79 -9.12 -7.59
C ARG A 5 3.35 -9.59 -7.67
N THR A 6 2.77 -9.90 -6.54
CA THR A 6 1.33 -10.12 -6.42
C THR A 6 0.65 -8.81 -6.02
N LYS A 7 -0.43 -8.44 -6.73
CA LYS A 7 -1.19 -7.23 -6.40
C LYS A 7 -1.88 -7.37 -5.04
N ILE A 8 -1.87 -6.30 -4.25
CA ILE A 8 -2.50 -6.28 -2.92
C ILE A 8 -3.97 -6.67 -3.00
N LYS A 9 -4.71 -6.27 -4.04
CA LYS A 9 -6.08 -6.72 -4.27
C LYS A 9 -6.22 -8.25 -4.31
N ALA A 10 -5.27 -8.95 -4.92
CA ALA A 10 -5.27 -10.42 -4.97
C ALA A 10 -4.87 -11.03 -3.63
N LEU A 11 -3.90 -10.46 -2.92
CA LEU A 11 -3.50 -10.92 -1.58
C LEU A 11 -4.66 -10.86 -0.59
N LEU A 12 -5.44 -9.79 -0.62
CA LEU A 12 -6.58 -9.58 0.28
C LEU A 12 -7.75 -10.55 0.07
N THR A 13 -7.76 -11.35 -1.01
CA THR A 13 -8.75 -12.44 -1.17
C THR A 13 -8.51 -13.61 -0.23
N GLY A 14 -7.30 -13.71 0.34
CA GLY A 14 -6.89 -14.83 1.19
C GLY A 14 -6.56 -16.12 0.45
N SER A 15 -6.74 -16.19 -0.87
CA SER A 15 -6.53 -17.42 -1.66
C SER A 15 -5.07 -17.91 -1.67
N LEU A 16 -4.12 -17.06 -1.28
CA LEU A 16 -2.68 -17.35 -1.21
C LEU A 16 -2.18 -17.52 0.24
N THR A 17 -3.08 -17.67 1.21
CA THR A 17 -2.69 -17.92 2.61
C THR A 17 -1.82 -19.15 2.73
N GLY A 18 -0.75 -19.05 3.49
CA GLY A 18 0.30 -20.09 3.64
C GLY A 18 1.40 -20.05 2.57
N GLN A 19 1.26 -19.24 1.52
CA GLN A 19 2.26 -19.14 0.46
C GLN A 19 3.22 -17.98 0.68
N THR A 20 4.44 -18.13 0.14
CA THR A 20 5.39 -17.01 0.05
C THR A 20 4.96 -16.08 -1.07
N VAL A 21 4.87 -14.79 -0.76
CA VAL A 21 4.41 -13.75 -1.68
C VAL A 21 5.41 -12.60 -1.74
N THR A 22 5.41 -11.88 -2.86
CA THR A 22 6.13 -10.62 -3.02
C THR A 22 5.11 -9.52 -3.25
N ALA A 23 5.10 -8.50 -2.40
CA ALA A 23 4.32 -7.28 -2.55
C ALA A 23 5.25 -6.09 -2.77
N MET A 24 4.83 -5.16 -3.65
CA MET A 24 5.51 -3.87 -3.85
C MET A 24 4.48 -2.76 -3.76
N GLY A 25 4.82 -1.69 -3.06
CA GLY A 25 3.91 -0.57 -2.89
C GLY A 25 4.54 0.56 -2.11
N TRP A 26 3.73 1.53 -1.72
CA TRP A 26 4.15 2.63 -0.86
C TRP A 26 3.59 2.50 0.55
N VAL A 27 4.35 2.99 1.51
CA VAL A 27 3.98 3.03 2.93
C VAL A 27 2.85 4.04 3.12
N ARG A 28 1.76 3.59 3.74
CA ARG A 28 0.65 4.43 4.19
C ARG A 28 0.82 4.85 5.65
N SER A 29 1.30 3.93 6.46
CA SER A 29 1.69 4.18 7.84
C SER A 29 2.69 3.12 8.31
N PHE A 30 3.54 3.50 9.26
CA PHE A 30 4.44 2.60 9.95
C PHE A 30 4.29 2.80 11.45
N ARG A 31 4.10 1.73 12.20
CA ARG A 31 3.80 1.79 13.65
C ARG A 31 4.62 0.78 14.42
N ASN A 32 5.07 1.20 15.61
CA ASN A 32 5.78 0.36 16.57
C ASN A 32 7.03 -0.33 15.98
N ASN A 33 7.66 0.26 14.95
CA ASN A 33 8.79 -0.33 14.21
C ASN A 33 8.55 -1.76 13.71
N GLN A 34 7.29 -2.15 13.55
CA GLN A 34 6.90 -3.51 13.21
C GLN A 34 5.77 -3.59 12.18
N PHE A 35 4.77 -2.70 12.24
CA PHE A 35 3.56 -2.80 11.44
C PHE A 35 3.55 -1.77 10.31
N ILE A 36 3.68 -2.24 9.07
CA ILE A 36 3.66 -1.40 7.87
C ILE A 36 2.32 -1.60 7.16
N ALA A 37 1.56 -0.52 6.96
CA ALA A 37 0.42 -0.54 6.05
C ALA A 37 0.91 -0.21 4.63
N LEU A 38 0.86 -1.20 3.73
CA LEU A 38 1.35 -1.09 2.35
C LEU A 38 0.19 -1.00 1.36
N ASN A 39 0.30 -0.13 0.35
CA ASN A 39 -0.66 0.01 -0.74
C ASN A 39 0.06 0.05 -2.08
N ASP A 40 -0.53 -0.55 -3.13
CA ASP A 40 0.02 -0.58 -4.49
C ASP A 40 -0.91 0.06 -5.52
N GLY A 41 -2.00 0.68 -5.07
CA GLY A 41 -3.02 1.28 -5.91
C GLY A 41 -4.00 0.30 -6.55
N SER A 42 -3.87 -1.01 -6.38
CA SER A 42 -4.80 -2.00 -6.92
C SER A 42 -6.14 -2.03 -6.19
N THR A 43 -6.19 -1.52 -4.97
CA THR A 43 -7.38 -1.41 -4.11
C THR A 43 -7.26 -0.20 -3.19
N ASN A 44 -8.39 0.23 -2.59
CA ASN A 44 -8.40 1.24 -1.54
C ASN A 44 -7.93 0.71 -0.17
N HIS A 45 -7.93 -0.61 0.01
CA HIS A 45 -7.47 -1.24 1.23
C HIS A 45 -5.94 -1.42 1.21
N ASN A 46 -5.34 -1.37 2.40
CA ASN A 46 -3.92 -1.69 2.56
C ASN A 46 -3.78 -3.15 2.97
N ILE A 47 -2.61 -3.73 2.68
CA ILE A 47 -2.19 -4.96 3.34
C ILE A 47 -1.29 -4.60 4.53
N GLN A 48 -1.48 -5.25 5.66
CA GLN A 48 -0.53 -5.14 6.76
C GLN A 48 0.66 -6.05 6.52
N VAL A 49 1.83 -5.49 6.70
CA VAL A 49 3.10 -6.23 6.75
C VAL A 49 3.59 -6.20 8.17
N VAL A 50 3.91 -7.37 8.71
CA VAL A 50 4.50 -7.53 10.03
C VAL A 50 5.98 -7.85 9.87
N ALA A 51 6.84 -6.89 10.19
CA ALA A 51 8.28 -7.08 10.31
C ALA A 51 8.61 -7.37 11.77
N GLU A 52 9.00 -8.60 12.09
CA GLU A 52 9.38 -8.94 13.47
C GLU A 52 10.55 -8.08 13.94
N LEU A 53 10.57 -7.79 15.25
CA LEU A 53 11.64 -7.02 15.86
C LEU A 53 12.99 -7.72 15.61
N GLY A 54 13.97 -6.96 15.12
CA GLY A 54 15.29 -7.49 14.77
C GLY A 54 15.41 -7.96 13.29
N LEU A 55 14.32 -8.00 12.51
CA LEU A 55 14.39 -8.26 11.06
C LEU A 55 15.08 -7.11 10.31
N LEU A 56 14.85 -5.89 10.74
CA LEU A 56 15.36 -4.68 10.10
C LEU A 56 16.34 -3.96 11.00
N ASP A 57 17.40 -3.44 10.43
CA ASP A 57 18.35 -2.58 11.12
C ASP A 57 17.81 -1.17 11.34
N ASP A 58 18.40 -0.42 12.25
CA ASP A 58 17.97 0.95 12.58
C ASP A 58 18.05 1.91 11.37
N ALA A 59 18.97 1.69 10.46
CA ALA A 59 19.12 2.50 9.26
C ALA A 59 17.93 2.29 8.32
N THR A 60 17.52 1.05 8.12
CA THR A 60 16.32 0.70 7.32
C THR A 60 15.04 1.18 7.99
N LEU A 61 14.90 0.99 9.30
CA LEU A 61 13.71 1.45 10.05
C LEU A 61 13.46 2.95 9.89
N LYS A 62 14.51 3.78 9.93
CA LYS A 62 14.41 5.23 9.74
C LYS A 62 13.97 5.64 8.34
N ARG A 63 14.19 4.81 7.33
CA ARG A 63 13.80 5.04 5.93
C ARG A 63 12.38 4.60 5.60
N ILE A 64 11.73 3.81 6.46
CA ILE A 64 10.32 3.41 6.29
C ILE A 64 9.41 4.56 6.72
N THR A 65 9.33 5.58 5.90
CA THR A 65 8.50 6.77 6.10
C THR A 65 7.23 6.71 5.24
N THR A 66 6.22 7.53 5.58
CA THR A 66 5.00 7.65 4.76
C THR A 66 5.36 8.06 3.34
N GLY A 67 4.90 7.28 2.36
CA GLY A 67 5.19 7.51 0.94
C GLY A 67 6.41 6.75 0.40
N ALA A 68 7.30 6.24 1.26
CA ALA A 68 8.43 5.41 0.81
C ALA A 68 7.94 4.18 0.03
N SER A 69 8.68 3.78 -0.99
CA SER A 69 8.37 2.61 -1.81
C SER A 69 9.13 1.40 -1.30
N LEU A 70 8.41 0.32 -1.07
CA LEU A 70 8.98 -0.92 -0.55
C LEU A 70 8.71 -2.10 -1.46
N LYS A 71 9.63 -3.06 -1.47
CA LYS A 71 9.41 -4.45 -1.86
C LYS A 71 9.45 -5.29 -0.58
N VAL A 72 8.44 -6.11 -0.39
CA VAL A 72 8.30 -6.99 0.76
C VAL A 72 8.17 -8.42 0.27
N GLU A 73 8.95 -9.33 0.83
CA GLU A 73 8.82 -10.77 0.66
C GLU A 73 8.44 -11.39 2.01
N GLY A 74 7.55 -12.35 2.00
CA GLY A 74 7.11 -13.00 3.23
C GLY A 74 5.98 -13.99 3.00
N THR A 75 5.51 -14.60 4.07
CA THR A 75 4.39 -15.54 4.03
C THR A 75 3.08 -14.79 4.28
N LEU A 76 2.09 -15.02 3.42
CA LEU A 76 0.72 -14.54 3.65
C LEU A 76 0.08 -15.41 4.73
N ILE A 77 -0.35 -14.82 5.83
CA ILE A 77 -0.97 -15.51 6.96
C ILE A 77 -2.33 -14.91 7.28
N GLU A 78 -3.16 -15.66 8.01
CA GLU A 78 -4.37 -15.11 8.61
C GLU A 78 -3.99 -14.07 9.66
N SER A 79 -4.68 -12.93 9.65
CA SER A 79 -4.43 -11.87 10.61
C SER A 79 -5.15 -12.14 11.92
N LEU A 80 -4.44 -12.00 13.02
CA LEU A 80 -5.03 -12.00 14.37
C LEU A 80 -5.64 -10.65 14.75
N GLY A 81 -5.38 -9.61 13.94
CA GLY A 81 -5.85 -8.25 14.16
C GLY A 81 -7.29 -8.01 13.72
N LYS A 82 -8.00 -7.13 14.44
CA LYS A 82 -9.34 -6.69 14.01
C LYS A 82 -9.25 -5.81 12.77
N GLY A 83 -10.15 -6.06 11.79
CA GLY A 83 -10.32 -5.20 10.61
C GLY A 83 -9.56 -5.63 9.35
N GLN A 84 -8.85 -6.74 9.40
CA GLN A 84 -8.21 -7.36 8.23
C GLN A 84 -8.25 -8.88 8.36
N SER A 85 -8.36 -9.58 7.23
CA SER A 85 -8.42 -11.06 7.20
C SER A 85 -7.04 -11.70 7.07
N VAL A 86 -6.11 -11.04 6.39
CA VAL A 86 -4.77 -11.55 6.11
C VAL A 86 -3.72 -10.47 6.30
N GLU A 87 -2.48 -10.90 6.55
CA GLU A 87 -1.31 -10.05 6.64
C GLU A 87 -0.07 -10.77 6.10
N ILE A 88 0.98 -10.02 5.76
CA ILE A 88 2.26 -10.59 5.34
C ILE A 88 3.20 -10.63 6.54
N LYS A 89 3.59 -11.83 6.97
CA LYS A 89 4.74 -12.02 7.86
C LYS A 89 6.01 -11.87 7.03
N ALA A 90 6.67 -10.72 7.13
CA ALA A 90 7.81 -10.39 6.31
C ALA A 90 9.04 -11.25 6.66
N THR A 91 9.72 -11.72 5.63
CA THR A 91 11.07 -12.32 5.72
C THR A 91 12.13 -11.37 5.20
N SER A 92 11.76 -10.44 4.30
CA SER A 92 12.64 -9.35 3.88
C SER A 92 11.84 -8.10 3.51
N VAL A 93 12.47 -6.94 3.70
CA VAL A 93 11.95 -5.64 3.27
C VAL A 93 13.08 -4.87 2.61
N GLU A 94 12.86 -4.51 1.35
CA GLU A 94 13.80 -3.73 0.55
C GLU A 94 13.20 -2.35 0.25
N ILE A 95 13.97 -1.29 0.47
CA ILE A 95 13.57 0.07 0.13
C ILE A 95 13.89 0.34 -1.34
N LEU A 96 12.85 0.50 -2.15
CA LEU A 96 12.96 0.82 -3.58
C LEU A 96 13.07 2.32 -3.84
N GLY A 97 12.58 3.14 -2.91
CA GLY A 97 12.65 4.59 -3.00
C GLY A 97 12.27 5.24 -1.69
N ASP A 98 13.06 6.22 -1.32
CA ASP A 98 12.86 7.01 -0.11
C ASP A 98 11.74 8.04 -0.29
N SER A 99 11.17 8.48 0.82
CA SER A 99 10.25 9.60 0.89
C SER A 99 10.64 10.46 2.09
N ASP A 100 10.86 11.75 1.85
CA ASP A 100 11.13 12.70 2.91
C ASP A 100 9.87 12.90 3.75
N ALA A 101 9.95 12.56 5.04
CA ALA A 101 8.82 12.64 5.96
C ALA A 101 8.31 14.07 6.17
N GLU A 102 9.15 15.09 6.00
CA GLU A 102 8.78 16.50 6.18
C GLU A 102 8.17 17.10 4.90
N GLN A 103 8.65 16.65 3.73
CA GLN A 103 8.24 17.21 2.44
C GLN A 103 7.06 16.45 1.82
N TYR A 104 6.85 15.16 2.16
CA TYR A 104 5.77 14.38 1.58
C TYR A 104 4.39 14.91 2.05
N PRO A 105 3.54 15.42 1.13
CA PRO A 105 2.36 16.21 1.53
C PRO A 105 1.22 15.35 2.07
N LEU A 106 1.15 14.05 1.72
CA LEU A 106 0.08 13.15 2.14
C LEU A 106 0.42 12.44 3.46
N GLN A 107 0.62 13.22 4.51
CA GLN A 107 0.81 12.68 5.86
C GLN A 107 -0.46 11.99 6.38
N PRO A 108 -0.39 11.09 7.40
CA PRO A 108 -1.52 10.39 7.98
C PRO A 108 -2.46 11.34 8.76
N LYS A 109 -3.10 12.28 8.06
CA LYS A 109 -4.09 13.23 8.57
C LYS A 109 -5.19 13.46 7.54
N LYS A 110 -6.29 14.08 7.96
CA LYS A 110 -7.36 14.50 7.05
C LYS A 110 -6.88 15.69 6.21
N HIS A 111 -7.11 15.61 4.90
CA HIS A 111 -6.81 16.67 3.94
C HIS A 111 -8.10 17.22 3.35
N SER A 112 -8.16 18.54 3.12
CA SER A 112 -9.29 19.18 2.42
C SER A 112 -9.25 18.85 0.91
N LEU A 113 -10.41 18.97 0.25
CA LEU A 113 -10.47 18.73 -1.20
C LEU A 113 -9.71 19.82 -1.98
N GLU A 114 -9.65 21.04 -1.46
CA GLU A 114 -8.90 22.16 -2.02
C GLU A 114 -7.41 21.82 -2.03
N PHE A 115 -6.85 21.46 -0.88
CA PHE A 115 -5.45 21.03 -0.78
C PHE A 115 -5.13 19.86 -1.71
N LEU A 116 -6.03 18.88 -1.82
CA LEU A 116 -5.82 17.73 -2.71
C LEU A 116 -5.86 18.11 -4.21
N ARG A 117 -6.45 19.26 -4.58
CA ARG A 117 -6.35 19.80 -5.95
C ARG A 117 -5.00 20.44 -6.21
N GLU A 118 -4.39 21.09 -5.23
CA GLU A 118 -3.05 21.69 -5.34
C GLU A 118 -2.00 20.59 -5.59
N ILE A 119 -2.12 19.44 -4.91
CA ILE A 119 -1.24 18.28 -5.10
C ILE A 119 -1.88 17.24 -6.04
N ALA A 120 -2.42 17.68 -7.16
CA ALA A 120 -3.24 16.85 -8.06
C ALA A 120 -2.59 15.54 -8.49
N HIS A 121 -1.27 15.51 -8.67
CA HIS A 121 -0.48 14.33 -9.04
C HIS A 121 -0.41 13.25 -7.95
N LEU A 122 -0.66 13.60 -6.68
CA LEU A 122 -0.66 12.65 -5.57
C LEU A 122 -2.07 12.33 -5.02
N ARG A 123 -3.10 13.12 -5.35
CA ARG A 123 -4.43 13.01 -4.73
C ARG A 123 -5.08 11.64 -4.86
N PHE A 124 -4.82 10.89 -5.94
CA PHE A 124 -5.37 9.54 -6.12
C PHE A 124 -4.73 8.48 -5.21
N ARG A 125 -3.67 8.82 -4.46
CA ARG A 125 -3.18 8.00 -3.35
C ARG A 125 -4.06 8.12 -2.10
N THR A 126 -5.00 9.07 -2.05
CA THR A 126 -6.01 9.16 -0.99
C THR A 126 -7.19 8.24 -1.27
N ASN A 127 -7.85 7.75 -0.22
CA ASN A 127 -9.00 6.84 -0.38
C ASN A 127 -10.14 7.49 -1.17
N THR A 128 -10.43 8.78 -0.91
CA THR A 128 -11.50 9.53 -1.60
C THR A 128 -11.25 9.60 -3.09
N PHE A 129 -10.09 10.12 -3.53
CA PHE A 129 -9.84 10.25 -4.96
C PHE A 129 -9.53 8.92 -5.64
N SER A 130 -8.95 7.95 -4.94
CA SER A 130 -8.84 6.60 -5.47
C SER A 130 -10.23 6.01 -5.77
N ALA A 131 -11.21 6.18 -4.90
CA ALA A 131 -12.59 5.74 -5.15
C ALA A 131 -13.22 6.49 -6.32
N VAL A 132 -13.13 7.83 -6.35
CA VAL A 132 -13.66 8.66 -7.43
C VAL A 132 -13.10 8.25 -8.79
N PHE A 133 -11.78 8.08 -8.91
CA PHE A 133 -11.16 7.69 -10.19
C PHE A 133 -11.51 6.28 -10.62
N ARG A 134 -11.74 5.35 -9.69
CA ARG A 134 -12.23 3.99 -10.01
C ARG A 134 -13.65 4.02 -10.56
N ILE A 135 -14.54 4.78 -9.92
CA ILE A 135 -15.93 4.96 -10.39
C ILE A 135 -15.92 5.62 -11.77
N ARG A 136 -15.16 6.70 -11.94
CA ARG A 136 -15.02 7.39 -13.23
C ARG A 136 -14.54 6.47 -14.33
N HIS A 137 -13.52 5.64 -14.05
CA HIS A 137 -13.02 4.65 -15.02
C HIS A 137 -14.12 3.64 -15.42
N ALA A 138 -14.81 3.08 -14.43
CA ALA A 138 -15.87 2.10 -14.68
C ALA A 138 -17.03 2.70 -15.51
N LEU A 139 -17.45 3.92 -15.18
CA LEU A 139 -18.50 4.61 -15.92
C LEU A 139 -18.08 4.94 -17.36
N ALA A 140 -16.87 5.48 -17.56
CA ALA A 140 -16.36 5.77 -18.89
C ALA A 140 -16.29 4.50 -19.75
N PHE A 141 -15.81 3.40 -19.17
CA PHE A 141 -15.77 2.11 -19.87
C PHE A 141 -17.17 1.57 -20.21
N ALA A 142 -18.12 1.69 -19.28
CA ALA A 142 -19.52 1.29 -19.52
C ALA A 142 -20.17 2.10 -20.67
N VAL A 143 -19.91 3.41 -20.75
CA VAL A 143 -20.37 4.24 -21.87
C VAL A 143 -19.79 3.76 -23.20
N HIS A 144 -18.49 3.49 -23.26
CA HIS A 144 -17.87 2.95 -24.47
C HIS A 144 -18.46 1.59 -24.88
N GLN A 145 -18.70 0.70 -23.92
CA GLN A 145 -19.32 -0.60 -24.20
C GLN A 145 -20.76 -0.48 -24.69
N PHE A 146 -21.51 0.51 -24.17
CA PHE A 146 -22.90 0.73 -24.57
C PHE A 146 -23.05 1.24 -26.02
N PHE A 147 -22.11 2.10 -26.46
CA PHE A 147 -22.16 2.70 -27.81
C PHE A 147 -21.34 1.93 -28.86
N ASN A 148 -20.68 0.83 -28.50
CA ASN A 148 -19.86 0.01 -29.40
C ASN A 148 -20.62 -1.26 -29.79
#